data_cb7b16dff2acce17d114658ef78e9268
#
_entry.id   cb7b16dff2acce17d114658ef78e9268
#
_cell.length_a   1.000
_cell.length_b   1.000
_cell.length_c   1.000
_cell.angle_alpha   90.00
_cell.angle_beta   90.00
_cell.angle_gamma   90.00
#
_symmetry.space_group_name_H-M   'P 1'
#
loop_
_entity.id
_entity.type
_entity.pdbx_description
1 polymer ?
#
loop_
_entity_poly.entity_id
_entity_poly.type
_entity_poly.pdbx_seq_one_letter_code
_entity_poly.pdbx_strand_id
1 'polypeptide(L)'
;WYSVRAPAGDGGGPVFGAAAVLAVALVGGCFALAIGLRAHDVRHHPITARVGTTVTATVTPTESPRVLGGGRLLFRAALRQVAGAPADGAVTVFAPGWRSGEVTAGRPTTFRARVGRPTRSDLTVAVLTAVGDPTVGRAPAAQRLAGHIGSAFADAARLTLPPDQAAMLPALVLGDTSAVTAPAASDFRTAGLTHLTAVSGANVTIVCGVA
;
A
#
# COMPACT_ATOMS: atom_id res chain seq x y z
N TRP A 1 72.96 13.66 3.54
CA TRP A 1 71.92 14.48 4.14
C TRP A 1 70.89 14.88 3.08
N TYR A 2 69.91 13.99 2.84
CA TYR A 2 68.74 14.31 2.03
C TYR A 2 67.59 14.57 2.98
N SER A 3 67.24 15.85 3.13
CA SER A 3 65.99 16.24 3.82
C SER A 3 64.78 15.96 2.92
N VAL A 4 64.07 14.93 3.19
CA VAL A 4 62.70 14.66 2.59
C VAL A 4 61.76 15.63 3.25
N ARG A 5 61.34 16.66 2.49
CA ARG A 5 60.30 17.60 2.88
C ARG A 5 58.95 16.89 2.70
N ALA A 6 58.26 16.61 3.77
CA ALA A 6 56.89 16.08 3.74
C ALA A 6 55.96 17.10 3.05
N PRO A 7 55.07 16.68 2.13
CA PRO A 7 54.07 17.58 1.60
C PRO A 7 53.10 17.97 2.72
N ALA A 8 52.85 19.27 2.87
CA ALA A 8 51.78 19.78 3.71
C ALA A 8 50.46 19.21 3.25
N GLY A 9 49.80 18.42 4.12
CA GLY A 9 48.49 17.92 3.87
C GLY A 9 47.51 19.09 3.84
N ASP A 10 46.95 19.35 2.66
CA ASP A 10 45.77 20.19 2.50
C ASP A 10 44.63 19.57 3.30
N GLY A 11 44.29 20.18 4.42
CA GLY A 11 43.13 19.86 5.25
C GLY A 11 41.80 20.23 4.57
N GLY A 12 41.53 19.60 3.40
CA GLY A 12 40.25 19.68 2.72
C GLY A 12 39.24 18.77 3.43
N GLY A 13 38.74 19.20 4.57
CA GLY A 13 37.48 18.64 5.07
C GLY A 13 36.39 18.76 4.01
N PRO A 14 35.40 17.85 3.92
CA PRO A 14 34.36 17.93 2.90
C PRO A 14 33.60 19.25 3.08
N VAL A 15 33.94 20.22 2.22
CA VAL A 15 33.19 21.47 2.12
C VAL A 15 31.88 21.09 1.42
N PHE A 16 30.92 20.62 2.18
CA PHE A 16 29.53 20.62 1.70
C PHE A 16 29.18 22.09 1.49
N GLY A 17 29.25 22.56 0.25
CA GLY A 17 29.01 23.95 -0.06
C GLY A 17 27.64 24.39 0.49
N ALA A 18 27.52 25.65 0.89
CA ALA A 18 26.27 26.22 1.42
C ALA A 18 25.06 25.85 0.53
N ALA A 19 25.26 25.69 -0.77
CA ALA A 19 24.26 25.21 -1.73
C ALA A 19 23.74 23.79 -1.43
N ALA A 20 24.63 22.86 -1.04
CA ALA A 20 24.21 21.48 -0.71
C ALA A 20 23.39 21.46 0.59
N VAL A 21 23.81 22.23 1.59
CA VAL A 21 23.05 22.36 2.85
C VAL A 21 21.68 22.98 2.58
N LEU A 22 21.62 24.01 1.75
CA LEU A 22 20.36 24.66 1.37
C LEU A 22 19.44 23.72 0.60
N ALA A 23 19.99 22.93 -0.33
CA ALA A 23 19.21 21.92 -1.08
C ALA A 23 18.63 20.85 -0.17
N VAL A 24 19.42 20.33 0.77
CA VAL A 24 18.93 19.34 1.74
C VAL A 24 17.85 19.94 2.66
N ALA A 25 18.05 21.17 3.13
CA ALA A 25 17.09 21.88 3.97
C ALA A 25 15.78 22.14 3.21
N LEU A 26 15.83 22.51 1.94
CA LEU A 26 14.67 22.75 1.11
C LEU A 26 13.90 21.46 0.84
N VAL A 27 14.58 20.39 0.46
CA VAL A 27 13.96 19.07 0.26
C VAL A 27 13.34 18.58 1.57
N GLY A 28 14.07 18.65 2.68
CA GLY A 28 13.56 18.25 4.00
C GLY A 28 12.36 19.09 4.43
N GLY A 29 12.40 20.40 4.21
CA GLY A 29 11.29 21.31 4.48
C GLY A 29 10.05 20.99 3.64
N CYS A 30 10.21 20.73 2.35
CA CYS A 30 9.10 20.32 1.48
C CYS A 30 8.48 19.00 1.93
N PHE A 31 9.28 18.00 2.31
CA PHE A 31 8.79 16.74 2.86
C PHE A 31 8.05 16.92 4.19
N ALA A 32 8.61 17.69 5.11
CA ALA A 32 7.99 17.99 6.39
C ALA A 32 6.63 18.70 6.21
N LEU A 33 6.57 19.68 5.31
CA LEU A 33 5.34 20.38 4.97
C LEU A 33 4.32 19.43 4.35
N ALA A 34 4.70 18.60 3.38
CA ALA A 34 3.81 17.64 2.74
C ALA A 34 3.24 16.62 3.73
N ILE A 35 4.07 16.12 4.66
CA ILE A 35 3.63 15.21 5.72
C ILE A 35 2.69 15.95 6.70
N GLY A 36 3.03 17.20 7.08
CA GLY A 36 2.23 18.02 7.98
C GLY A 36 0.83 18.30 7.42
N LEU A 37 0.73 18.67 6.13
CA LEU A 37 -0.53 18.89 5.44
C LEU A 37 -1.37 17.60 5.39
N ARG A 38 -0.77 16.47 4.99
CA ARG A 38 -1.48 15.18 4.98
C ARG A 38 -1.95 14.74 6.37
N ALA A 39 -1.13 14.95 7.39
CA ALA A 39 -1.53 14.63 8.76
C ALA A 39 -2.66 15.55 9.25
N HIS A 40 -2.67 16.81 8.82
CA HIS A 40 -3.75 17.75 9.11
C HIS A 40 -5.06 17.29 8.46
N ASP A 41 -5.03 16.95 7.16
CA ASP A 41 -6.20 16.47 6.43
C ASP A 41 -6.81 15.21 7.05
N VAL A 42 -5.96 14.26 7.47
CA VAL A 42 -6.42 13.03 8.17
C VAL A 42 -7.14 13.36 9.47
N ARG A 43 -6.61 14.29 10.27
CA ARG A 43 -7.19 14.66 11.57
C ARG A 43 -8.51 15.43 11.44
N HIS A 44 -8.67 16.22 10.38
CA HIS A 44 -9.85 17.05 10.13
C HIS A 44 -10.79 16.44 9.10
N HIS A 45 -10.57 15.16 8.73
CA HIS A 45 -11.40 14.49 7.75
C HIS A 45 -12.87 14.38 8.23
N PRO A 46 -13.88 14.68 7.39
CA PRO A 46 -15.29 14.65 7.77
C PRO A 46 -15.80 13.34 8.37
N ILE A 47 -15.14 12.21 8.02
CA ILE A 47 -15.51 10.90 8.56
C ILE A 47 -15.24 10.78 10.06
N THR A 48 -14.31 11.59 10.61
CA THR A 48 -13.98 11.56 12.05
C THR A 48 -15.17 11.98 12.92
N ALA A 49 -16.00 12.87 12.42
CA ALA A 49 -17.24 13.28 13.08
C ALA A 49 -18.30 12.15 13.14
N ARG A 50 -18.15 11.11 12.32
CA ARG A 50 -19.07 9.97 12.25
C ARG A 50 -18.58 8.74 13.01
N VAL A 51 -17.52 8.85 13.78
CA VAL A 51 -17.00 7.76 14.63
C VAL A 51 -18.10 7.25 15.58
N GLY A 52 -18.24 5.94 15.66
CA GLY A 52 -19.29 5.27 16.46
C GLY A 52 -20.60 5.08 15.73
N THR A 53 -20.84 5.73 14.60
CA THR A 53 -22.06 5.59 13.80
C THR A 53 -21.92 4.56 12.68
N THR A 54 -23.05 4.10 12.14
CA THR A 54 -23.07 3.24 10.97
C THR A 54 -23.45 4.08 9.75
N VAL A 55 -22.59 4.03 8.72
CA VAL A 55 -22.75 4.78 7.48
C VAL A 55 -22.67 3.84 6.27
N THR A 56 -23.25 4.25 5.14
CA THR A 56 -22.96 3.61 3.86
C THR A 56 -21.66 4.21 3.30
N ALA A 57 -20.68 3.36 3.03
CA ALA A 57 -19.40 3.76 2.48
C ALA A 57 -19.15 3.06 1.14
N THR A 58 -18.63 3.81 0.17
CA THR A 58 -18.07 3.25 -1.07
C THR A 58 -16.56 3.39 -1.01
N VAL A 59 -15.87 2.27 -1.12
CA VAL A 59 -14.41 2.21 -1.06
C VAL A 59 -13.87 1.47 -2.29
N THR A 60 -12.62 1.76 -2.65
CA THR A 60 -11.87 0.99 -3.65
C THR A 60 -10.72 0.31 -2.94
N PRO A 61 -10.72 -1.02 -2.79
CA PRO A 61 -9.61 -1.75 -2.19
C PRO A 61 -8.30 -1.48 -2.95
N THR A 62 -7.23 -1.19 -2.23
CA THR A 62 -5.91 -0.91 -2.80
C THR A 62 -5.00 -2.12 -2.79
N GLU A 63 -5.35 -3.12 -2.00
CA GLU A 63 -4.63 -4.40 -1.89
C GLU A 63 -5.62 -5.57 -1.85
N SER A 64 -5.14 -6.77 -2.15
CA SER A 64 -5.93 -7.99 -2.03
C SER A 64 -6.30 -8.25 -0.56
N PRO A 65 -7.58 -8.57 -0.27
CA PRO A 65 -8.01 -8.84 1.09
C PRO A 65 -7.26 -10.02 1.72
N ARG A 66 -6.85 -9.85 2.97
CA ARG A 66 -6.23 -10.91 3.77
C ARG A 66 -7.26 -11.55 4.68
N VAL A 67 -7.24 -12.88 4.73
CA VAL A 67 -8.08 -13.63 5.67
C VAL A 67 -7.40 -13.64 7.05
N LEU A 68 -8.12 -13.15 8.04
CA LEU A 68 -7.74 -13.23 9.45
C LEU A 68 -8.41 -14.44 10.13
N GLY A 69 -7.96 -14.76 11.34
CA GLY A 69 -8.60 -15.79 12.16
C GLY A 69 -10.11 -15.56 12.31
N GLY A 70 -10.90 -16.65 12.22
CA GLY A 70 -12.36 -16.58 12.26
C GLY A 70 -13.02 -16.13 10.95
N GLY A 71 -12.36 -16.27 9.79
CA GLY A 71 -12.95 -15.99 8.48
C GLY A 71 -13.20 -14.49 8.19
N ARG A 72 -12.59 -13.60 8.95
CA ARG A 72 -12.71 -12.14 8.75
C ARG A 72 -11.75 -11.68 7.68
N LEU A 73 -12.21 -10.82 6.77
CA LEU A 73 -11.33 -10.18 5.80
C LEU A 73 -10.81 -8.85 6.36
N LEU A 74 -9.54 -8.56 6.06
CA LEU A 74 -8.87 -7.29 6.32
C LEU A 74 -8.24 -6.80 5.05
N PHE A 75 -8.50 -5.53 4.69
CA PHE A 75 -7.83 -4.89 3.55
C PHE A 75 -7.77 -3.38 3.73
N ARG A 76 -6.82 -2.76 3.05
CA ARG A 76 -6.75 -1.31 2.89
C ARG A 76 -7.53 -0.89 1.66
N ALA A 77 -8.16 0.28 1.73
CA ALA A 77 -8.94 0.81 0.64
C ALA A 77 -8.87 2.34 0.59
N ALA A 78 -9.05 2.89 -0.59
CA ALA A 78 -9.30 4.31 -0.79
C ALA A 78 -10.81 4.56 -0.60
N LEU A 79 -11.16 5.46 0.30
CA LEU A 79 -12.53 5.93 0.48
C LEU A 79 -12.94 6.75 -0.74
N ARG A 80 -14.16 6.59 -1.24
CA ARG A 80 -14.70 7.34 -2.37
C ARG A 80 -15.94 8.12 -2.01
N GLN A 81 -16.79 7.53 -1.16
CA GLN A 81 -18.03 8.17 -0.71
C GLN A 81 -18.36 7.74 0.71
N VAL A 82 -18.97 8.64 1.47
CA VAL A 82 -19.56 8.37 2.78
C VAL A 82 -20.96 8.97 2.81
N ALA A 83 -21.96 8.14 3.05
CA ALA A 83 -23.36 8.54 3.07
C ALA A 83 -23.80 9.30 1.80
N GLY A 84 -23.31 8.89 0.63
CA GLY A 84 -23.59 9.52 -0.67
C GLY A 84 -22.75 10.77 -1.00
N ALA A 85 -22.02 11.33 -0.05
CA ALA A 85 -21.14 12.46 -0.29
C ALA A 85 -19.73 11.98 -0.71
N PRO A 86 -19.08 12.65 -1.69
CA PRO A 86 -17.69 12.35 -2.04
C PRO A 86 -16.77 12.50 -0.83
N ALA A 87 -15.83 11.59 -0.68
CA ALA A 87 -14.85 11.62 0.40
C ALA A 87 -13.60 10.86 -0.06
N ASP A 88 -12.43 11.45 0.18
CA ASP A 88 -11.15 10.85 -0.16
C ASP A 88 -10.34 10.58 1.11
N GLY A 89 -9.70 9.41 1.17
CA GLY A 89 -8.84 9.07 2.30
C GLY A 89 -8.50 7.58 2.30
N ALA A 90 -7.44 7.21 3.01
CA ALA A 90 -7.11 5.82 3.23
C ALA A 90 -7.93 5.27 4.41
N VAL A 91 -8.57 4.12 4.22
CA VAL A 91 -9.33 3.43 5.27
C VAL A 91 -8.85 1.98 5.40
N THR A 92 -8.94 1.45 6.60
CA THR A 92 -8.78 0.02 6.86
C THR A 92 -10.15 -0.61 7.04
N VAL A 93 -10.44 -1.67 6.30
CA VAL A 93 -11.74 -2.35 6.33
C VAL A 93 -11.61 -3.71 6.99
N PHE A 94 -12.42 -3.95 8.01
CA PHE A 94 -12.69 -5.26 8.59
C PHE A 94 -14.05 -5.74 8.10
N ALA A 95 -14.07 -6.89 7.44
CA ALA A 95 -15.30 -7.44 6.88
C ALA A 95 -15.54 -8.86 7.43
N PRO A 96 -16.27 -8.97 8.55
CA PRO A 96 -16.69 -10.26 9.07
C PRO A 96 -17.77 -10.87 8.16
N GLY A 97 -17.64 -12.16 7.90
CA GLY A 97 -18.64 -12.90 7.11
C GLY A 97 -18.51 -12.79 5.59
N TRP A 98 -17.65 -11.91 5.07
CA TRP A 98 -17.43 -11.83 3.62
C TRP A 98 -16.53 -12.97 3.14
N ARG A 99 -16.80 -13.46 1.93
CA ARG A 99 -16.05 -14.55 1.33
C ARG A 99 -14.81 -14.02 0.63
N SER A 100 -13.72 -14.78 0.72
CA SER A 100 -12.52 -14.50 -0.07
C SER A 100 -12.88 -14.58 -1.57
N GLY A 101 -12.56 -13.52 -2.32
CA GLY A 101 -12.90 -13.40 -3.75
C GLY A 101 -14.12 -12.50 -4.06
N GLU A 102 -14.99 -12.20 -3.11
CA GLU A 102 -16.07 -11.22 -3.31
C GLU A 102 -15.53 -9.81 -3.52
N VAL A 103 -14.44 -9.48 -2.84
CA VAL A 103 -13.78 -8.18 -2.93
C VAL A 103 -12.41 -8.35 -3.59
N THR A 104 -12.19 -7.58 -4.63
CA THR A 104 -10.94 -7.60 -5.40
C THR A 104 -10.33 -6.20 -5.40
N ALA A 105 -9.00 -6.13 -5.34
CA ALA A 105 -8.29 -4.85 -5.45
C ALA A 105 -8.79 -4.07 -6.68
N GLY A 106 -9.07 -2.79 -6.47
CA GLY A 106 -9.51 -1.88 -7.51
C GLY A 106 -10.97 -1.90 -7.89
N ARG A 107 -11.77 -2.80 -7.42
CA ARG A 107 -13.22 -2.77 -7.66
C ARG A 107 -13.93 -1.91 -6.62
N PRO A 108 -14.68 -0.88 -7.02
CA PRO A 108 -15.49 -0.13 -6.08
C PRO A 108 -16.46 -1.04 -5.34
N THR A 109 -16.47 -0.96 -4.04
CA THR A 109 -17.31 -1.79 -3.17
C THR A 109 -18.08 -0.89 -2.22
N THR A 110 -19.40 -1.01 -2.24
CA THR A 110 -20.33 -0.24 -1.40
C THR A 110 -20.91 -1.14 -0.34
N PHE A 111 -20.87 -0.72 0.91
CA PHE A 111 -21.42 -1.48 2.05
C PHE A 111 -21.76 -0.55 3.21
N ARG A 112 -22.54 -1.06 4.14
CA ARG A 112 -22.75 -0.40 5.43
C ARG A 112 -21.57 -0.70 6.33
N ALA A 113 -21.07 0.30 7.03
CA ALA A 113 -19.93 0.13 7.93
C ALA A 113 -20.10 0.94 9.20
N ARG A 114 -19.70 0.36 10.32
CA ARG A 114 -19.49 1.11 11.56
C ARG A 114 -18.13 1.80 11.49
N VAL A 115 -18.13 3.10 11.71
CA VAL A 115 -16.92 3.92 11.66
C VAL A 115 -16.19 3.84 13.01
N GLY A 116 -14.94 3.42 12.98
CA GLY A 116 -14.04 3.35 14.13
C GLY A 116 -12.86 4.30 13.98
N ARG A 117 -12.20 4.61 15.11
CA ARG A 117 -10.95 5.37 15.11
C ARG A 117 -9.78 4.50 14.65
N PRO A 118 -8.82 5.02 13.88
CA PRO A 118 -7.59 4.31 13.60
C PRO A 118 -6.82 4.03 14.89
N THR A 119 -6.32 2.80 15.02
CA THR A 119 -5.48 2.41 16.18
C THR A 119 -4.00 2.67 15.94
N ARG A 120 -3.60 2.92 14.70
CA ARG A 120 -2.23 3.23 14.29
C ARG A 120 -2.13 4.69 13.87
N SER A 121 -1.00 5.31 14.18
CA SER A 121 -0.66 6.66 13.70
C SER A 121 -0.11 6.58 12.28
N ASP A 122 -0.94 6.12 11.35
CA ASP A 122 -0.67 6.16 9.92
C ASP A 122 -1.63 7.16 9.24
N LEU A 123 -1.56 7.26 7.92
CA LEU A 123 -2.43 8.16 7.15
C LEU A 123 -3.86 7.59 6.95
N THR A 124 -4.29 6.65 7.78
CA THR A 124 -5.63 6.08 7.76
C THR A 124 -6.62 7.06 8.43
N VAL A 125 -7.64 7.47 7.70
CA VAL A 125 -8.66 8.43 8.22
C VAL A 125 -9.68 7.75 9.12
N ALA A 126 -9.99 6.48 8.89
CA ALA A 126 -10.93 5.69 9.67
C ALA A 126 -10.70 4.19 9.53
N VAL A 127 -11.19 3.45 10.52
CA VAL A 127 -11.39 1.99 10.45
C VAL A 127 -12.86 1.74 10.19
N LEU A 128 -13.17 0.96 9.17
CA LEU A 128 -14.53 0.58 8.79
C LEU A 128 -14.78 -0.89 9.13
N THR A 129 -15.74 -1.16 9.99
CA THR A 129 -16.20 -2.53 10.23
C THR A 129 -17.47 -2.76 9.42
N ALA A 130 -17.38 -3.62 8.40
CA ALA A 130 -18.51 -3.92 7.51
C ALA A 130 -19.66 -4.59 8.26
N VAL A 131 -20.87 -4.22 7.88
CA VAL A 131 -22.14 -4.77 8.40
C VAL A 131 -22.97 -5.21 7.21
N GLY A 132 -23.26 -6.51 7.13
CA GLY A 132 -23.98 -7.12 6.00
C GLY A 132 -23.09 -7.34 4.77
N ASP A 133 -23.72 -7.65 3.65
CA ASP A 133 -23.04 -8.04 2.41
C ASP A 133 -22.59 -6.81 1.59
N PRO A 134 -21.51 -6.95 0.83
CA PRO A 134 -21.02 -5.89 -0.04
C PRO A 134 -21.80 -5.84 -1.36
N THR A 135 -22.02 -4.65 -1.88
CA THR A 135 -22.40 -4.44 -3.27
C THR A 135 -21.15 -4.08 -4.06
N VAL A 136 -20.72 -4.97 -4.95
CA VAL A 136 -19.49 -4.79 -5.73
C VAL A 136 -19.81 -4.13 -7.06
N GLY A 137 -19.22 -2.98 -7.32
CA GLY A 137 -19.37 -2.24 -8.56
C GLY A 137 -18.53 -2.80 -9.71
N ARG A 138 -18.68 -2.18 -10.89
CA ARG A 138 -17.88 -2.53 -12.07
C ARG A 138 -16.49 -1.91 -11.96
N ALA A 139 -15.44 -2.71 -12.17
CA ALA A 139 -14.07 -2.18 -12.22
C ALA A 139 -13.88 -1.23 -13.41
N PRO A 140 -13.07 -0.17 -13.28
CA PRO A 140 -12.63 0.64 -14.41
C PRO A 140 -11.96 -0.19 -15.51
N ALA A 141 -12.04 0.26 -16.77
CA ALA A 141 -11.52 -0.50 -17.92
C ALA A 141 -10.02 -0.83 -17.79
N ALA A 142 -9.22 0.16 -17.37
CA ALA A 142 -7.78 -0.03 -17.13
C ALA A 142 -7.50 -1.11 -16.09
N GLN A 143 -8.30 -1.16 -15.05
CA GLN A 143 -8.14 -2.13 -13.97
C GLN A 143 -8.60 -3.53 -14.38
N ARG A 144 -9.63 -3.63 -15.23
CA ARG A 144 -10.00 -4.92 -15.85
C ARG A 144 -8.89 -5.46 -16.72
N LEU A 145 -8.26 -4.59 -17.54
CA LEU A 145 -7.13 -4.95 -18.37
C LEU A 145 -5.93 -5.41 -17.53
N ALA A 146 -5.56 -4.65 -16.51
CA ALA A 146 -4.49 -5.02 -15.58
C ALA A 146 -4.78 -6.36 -14.87
N GLY A 147 -6.03 -6.59 -14.45
CA GLY A 147 -6.46 -7.87 -13.88
C GLY A 147 -6.34 -9.04 -14.86
N HIS A 148 -6.73 -8.84 -16.13
CA HIS A 148 -6.55 -9.85 -17.18
C HIS A 148 -5.08 -10.18 -17.44
N ILE A 149 -4.22 -9.17 -17.53
CA ILE A 149 -2.77 -9.38 -17.70
C ILE A 149 -2.20 -10.14 -16.51
N GLY A 150 -2.58 -9.74 -15.29
CA GLY A 150 -2.12 -10.39 -14.06
C GLY A 150 -2.56 -11.86 -13.95
N SER A 151 -3.83 -12.16 -14.29
CA SER A 151 -4.32 -13.54 -14.30
C SER A 151 -3.66 -14.40 -15.38
N ALA A 152 -3.51 -13.87 -16.60
CA ALA A 152 -2.82 -14.57 -17.68
C ALA A 152 -1.36 -14.88 -17.32
N PHE A 153 -0.67 -13.95 -16.67
CA PHE A 153 0.69 -14.16 -16.17
C PHE A 153 0.74 -15.26 -15.09
N ALA A 154 -0.17 -15.23 -14.12
CA ALA A 154 -0.24 -16.24 -13.07
C ALA A 154 -0.59 -17.63 -13.65
N ASP A 155 -1.46 -17.71 -14.65
CA ASP A 155 -1.82 -18.95 -15.31
C ASP A 155 -0.64 -19.51 -16.12
N ALA A 156 0.08 -18.66 -16.86
CA ALA A 156 1.31 -19.06 -17.56
C ALA A 156 2.38 -19.60 -16.57
N ALA A 157 2.54 -18.95 -15.42
CA ALA A 157 3.45 -19.43 -14.38
C ALA A 157 3.05 -20.82 -13.86
N ARG A 158 1.75 -21.08 -13.64
CA ARG A 158 1.25 -22.39 -13.19
C ARG A 158 1.45 -23.50 -14.22
N LEU A 159 1.45 -23.18 -15.51
CA LEU A 159 1.67 -24.16 -16.58
C LEU A 159 3.14 -24.55 -16.76
N THR A 160 4.07 -23.68 -16.37
CA THR A 160 5.49 -23.82 -16.69
C THR A 160 6.37 -24.08 -15.49
N LEU A 161 5.93 -23.77 -14.27
CA LEU A 161 6.74 -23.83 -13.05
C LEU A 161 6.14 -24.81 -12.02
N PRO A 162 6.99 -25.37 -11.13
CA PRO A 162 6.52 -26.11 -9.96
C PRO A 162 5.59 -25.24 -9.10
N PRO A 163 4.63 -25.83 -8.35
CA PRO A 163 3.58 -25.12 -7.62
C PRO A 163 4.09 -23.99 -6.71
N ASP A 164 5.18 -24.22 -5.98
CA ASP A 164 5.75 -23.22 -5.07
C ASP A 164 6.33 -22.02 -5.81
N GLN A 165 7.02 -22.27 -6.92
CA GLN A 165 7.59 -21.21 -7.76
C GLN A 165 6.49 -20.47 -8.52
N ALA A 166 5.47 -21.17 -9.00
CA ALA A 166 4.31 -20.60 -9.68
C ALA A 166 3.51 -19.66 -8.76
N ALA A 167 3.40 -19.98 -7.48
CA ALA A 167 2.77 -19.12 -6.49
C ALA A 167 3.63 -17.89 -6.14
N MET A 168 4.95 -18.04 -6.17
CA MET A 168 5.88 -16.98 -5.78
C MET A 168 6.13 -15.95 -6.90
N LEU A 169 6.12 -16.37 -8.16
CA LEU A 169 6.45 -15.49 -9.28
C LEU A 169 5.51 -14.28 -9.41
N PRO A 170 4.17 -14.42 -9.32
CA PRO A 170 3.26 -13.27 -9.28
C PRO A 170 3.48 -12.35 -8.08
N ALA A 171 3.86 -12.90 -6.92
CA ALA A 171 4.19 -12.11 -5.73
C ALA A 171 5.42 -11.22 -5.95
N LEU A 172 6.45 -11.76 -6.59
CA LEU A 172 7.70 -11.03 -6.84
C LEU A 172 7.59 -10.01 -7.98
N VAL A 173 6.81 -10.31 -9.02
CA VAL A 173 6.71 -9.46 -10.23
C VAL A 173 5.57 -8.43 -10.09
N LEU A 174 4.40 -8.86 -9.64
CA LEU A 174 3.17 -8.05 -9.60
C LEU A 174 2.80 -7.59 -8.18
N GLY A 175 3.46 -8.11 -7.15
CA GLY A 175 3.09 -7.89 -5.76
C GLY A 175 1.83 -8.65 -5.33
N ASP A 176 1.36 -9.60 -6.15
CA ASP A 176 0.21 -10.44 -5.83
C ASP A 176 0.60 -11.62 -4.94
N THR A 177 0.43 -11.45 -3.65
CA THR A 177 0.75 -12.47 -2.64
C THR A 177 -0.41 -13.43 -2.35
N SER A 178 -1.50 -13.37 -3.12
CA SER A 178 -2.73 -14.16 -2.87
C SER A 178 -2.52 -15.67 -2.93
N ALA A 179 -1.59 -16.13 -3.76
CA ALA A 179 -1.23 -17.55 -3.93
C ALA A 179 -0.08 -18.01 -3.02
N VAL A 180 0.58 -17.10 -2.30
CA VAL A 180 1.72 -17.46 -1.45
C VAL A 180 1.23 -18.20 -0.20
N THR A 181 1.76 -19.40 0.03
CA THR A 181 1.38 -20.21 1.18
C THR A 181 1.91 -19.64 2.50
N ALA A 182 1.23 -19.92 3.61
CA ALA A 182 1.65 -19.46 4.93
C ALA A 182 3.06 -19.91 5.32
N PRO A 183 3.50 -21.16 5.05
CA PRO A 183 4.88 -21.57 5.24
C PRO A 183 5.88 -20.73 4.44
N ALA A 184 5.67 -20.58 3.12
CA ALA A 184 6.55 -19.77 2.28
C ALA A 184 6.63 -18.30 2.76
N ALA A 185 5.51 -17.70 3.14
CA ALA A 185 5.50 -16.36 3.72
C ALA A 185 6.26 -16.28 5.06
N SER A 186 6.27 -17.35 5.84
CA SER A 186 7.06 -17.47 7.07
C SER A 186 8.55 -17.55 6.78
N ASP A 187 8.94 -18.37 5.80
CA ASP A 187 10.33 -18.55 5.38
C ASP A 187 10.93 -17.23 4.84
N PHE A 188 10.16 -16.50 4.03
CA PHE A 188 10.54 -15.16 3.56
C PHE A 188 10.74 -14.17 4.71
N ARG A 189 9.90 -14.26 5.74
CA ARG A 189 10.00 -13.41 6.92
C ARG A 189 11.24 -13.76 7.74
N THR A 190 11.50 -15.03 7.94
CA THR A 190 12.67 -15.54 8.68
C THR A 190 13.98 -15.22 7.97
N ALA A 191 13.98 -15.30 6.62
CA ALA A 191 15.12 -14.92 5.78
C ALA A 191 15.31 -13.40 5.63
N GLY A 192 14.44 -12.56 6.21
CA GLY A 192 14.49 -11.09 6.07
C GLY A 192 14.13 -10.58 4.67
N LEU A 193 13.56 -11.44 3.80
CA LEU A 193 13.27 -11.15 2.39
C LEU A 193 11.86 -10.58 2.16
N THR A 194 11.12 -10.25 3.21
CA THR A 194 9.75 -9.71 3.11
C THR A 194 9.66 -8.44 2.25
N HIS A 195 10.74 -7.66 2.20
CA HIS A 195 10.82 -6.46 1.37
C HIS A 195 10.71 -6.75 -0.13
N LEU A 196 11.14 -7.93 -0.60
CA LEU A 196 11.08 -8.29 -2.02
C LEU A 196 9.63 -8.41 -2.52
N THR A 197 8.72 -8.90 -1.69
CA THR A 197 7.30 -9.00 -2.02
C THR A 197 6.55 -7.67 -1.86
N ALA A 198 7.09 -6.73 -1.07
CA ALA A 198 6.48 -5.42 -0.86
C ALA A 198 6.89 -4.37 -1.91
N VAL A 199 8.09 -4.51 -2.49
CA VAL A 199 8.69 -3.49 -3.37
C VAL A 199 8.32 -3.68 -4.84
N SER A 200 7.89 -4.87 -5.26
CA SER A 200 7.62 -5.19 -6.67
C SER A 200 6.57 -4.26 -7.32
N GLY A 201 5.52 -3.88 -6.58
CA GLY A 201 4.53 -2.92 -7.08
C GLY A 201 5.10 -1.51 -7.29
N ALA A 202 6.02 -1.06 -6.44
CA ALA A 202 6.70 0.22 -6.57
C ALA A 202 7.66 0.24 -7.77
N ASN A 203 8.37 -0.87 -8.04
CA ASN A 203 9.28 -0.99 -9.18
C ASN A 203 8.55 -0.88 -10.51
N VAL A 204 7.39 -1.52 -10.65
CA VAL A 204 6.54 -1.39 -11.86
C VAL A 204 6.09 0.05 -12.04
N THR A 205 5.69 0.74 -10.96
CA THR A 205 5.27 2.14 -11.03
C THR A 205 6.43 3.06 -11.44
N ILE A 206 7.65 2.81 -10.96
CA ILE A 206 8.84 3.59 -11.33
C ILE A 206 9.16 3.35 -12.81
N VAL A 207 9.17 2.10 -13.28
CA VAL A 207 9.48 1.78 -14.69
C VAL A 207 8.44 2.37 -15.62
N CYS A 208 7.14 2.30 -15.30
CA CYS A 208 6.08 2.87 -16.12
C CYS A 208 5.95 4.40 -16.01
N GLY A 209 6.48 5.01 -14.94
CA GLY A 209 6.43 6.46 -14.73
C GLY A 209 7.61 7.23 -15.34
N VAL A 210 8.65 6.53 -15.82
CA VAL A 210 9.84 7.09 -16.48
C VAL A 210 9.75 6.94 -18.01
N ALA A 211 8.78 6.20 -18.53
CA ALA A 211 8.49 6.03 -19.95
C ALA A 211 7.38 7.00 -20.40
#